data_482d0125741477d2be7c5eee473e2281
#
_entry.id   482d0125741477d2be7c5eee473e2281
#
_cell.length_a   1.000
_cell.length_b   1.000
_cell.length_c   1.000
_cell.angle_alpha   90.00
_cell.angle_beta   90.00
_cell.angle_gamma   90.00
#
_symmetry.space_group_name_H-M   'P 1'
#
loop_
_entity.id
_entity.type
_entity.pdbx_description
1 polymer ?
#
loop_
_entity_poly.entity_id
_entity_poly.type
_entity_poly.pdbx_seq_one_letter_code
_entity_poly.pdbx_strand_id
1 'polypeptide(L)'
;MLTQDKKTSFWVISETHLIADSLHDHGQAFSQMQKTSQGKDLYYQETALSAFVRMAQKKKPTAIIVTGDVTFNGERVSAEKFAEIFKPLEETQLLVLPGNHDIYDGWAREFRGKKQYYAGQISPRMWRNIFKTSYKNAVSVDDKSLAYSVQLNPNYLLILADSNDYGKEEAT
;
A
#
# COMPACT_ATOMS: atom_id res chain seq x y z
N MET A 1 6.78 14.47 14.73
CA MET A 1 7.85 14.92 13.81
C MET A 1 8.80 13.75 13.57
N LEU A 2 9.12 13.48 12.31
CA LEU A 2 9.91 12.29 11.94
C LEU A 2 11.42 12.51 12.15
N THR A 3 11.92 13.72 11.92
CA THR A 3 13.34 14.07 12.13
C THR A 3 13.51 15.53 12.54
N GLN A 4 14.62 15.85 13.22
CA GLN A 4 15.03 17.21 13.54
C GLN A 4 15.84 17.85 12.41
N ASP A 5 16.32 17.05 11.44
CA ASP A 5 17.14 17.56 10.36
C ASP A 5 16.36 18.48 9.43
N LYS A 6 16.91 19.62 9.11
CA LYS A 6 16.33 20.56 8.15
C LYS A 6 16.38 20.03 6.73
N LYS A 7 17.38 19.19 6.40
CA LYS A 7 17.49 18.48 5.13
C LYS A 7 16.96 17.06 5.30
N THR A 8 15.89 16.74 4.62
CA THR A 8 15.29 15.40 4.63
C THR A 8 15.20 14.86 3.23
N SER A 9 15.29 13.54 3.10
CA SER A 9 14.98 12.85 1.86
C SER A 9 13.74 11.97 2.07
N PHE A 10 12.85 11.97 1.11
CA PHE A 10 11.77 11.02 1.06
C PHE A 10 11.65 10.42 -0.34
N TRP A 11 11.17 9.21 -0.40
CA TRP A 11 10.89 8.52 -1.63
C TRP A 11 9.39 8.44 -1.84
N VAL A 12 8.96 8.51 -3.08
CA VAL A 12 7.55 8.35 -3.45
C VAL A 12 7.44 7.15 -4.38
N ILE A 13 6.51 6.25 -4.09
CA ILE A 13 6.11 5.16 -4.97
C ILE A 13 4.60 5.16 -5.12
N SER A 14 4.11 4.69 -6.26
CA SER A 14 2.70 4.59 -6.59
C SER A 14 2.46 3.37 -7.47
N GLU A 15 1.20 2.97 -7.62
CA GLU A 15 0.77 1.99 -8.61
C GLU A 15 1.51 0.64 -8.48
N THR A 16 1.74 0.19 -7.25
CA THR A 16 2.42 -1.08 -7.05
C THR A 16 1.57 -2.27 -7.47
N HIS A 17 0.24 -2.13 -7.39
CA HIS A 17 -0.74 -3.13 -7.79
C HIS A 17 -0.34 -4.55 -7.38
N LEU A 18 0.13 -4.70 -6.14
CA LEU A 18 0.59 -5.97 -5.65
C LEU A 18 -0.54 -7.01 -5.65
N ILE A 19 -0.29 -8.14 -6.27
CA ILE A 19 -1.02 -9.36 -6.02
C ILE A 19 -0.09 -10.34 -5.31
N ALA A 20 -0.43 -10.71 -4.07
CA ALA A 20 0.43 -11.58 -3.28
C ALA A 20 0.58 -12.95 -3.95
N ASP A 21 1.80 -13.50 -3.92
CA ASP A 21 2.14 -14.80 -4.53
C ASP A 21 1.22 -15.93 -4.00
N SER A 22 0.72 -15.79 -2.78
CA SER A 22 -0.23 -16.74 -2.19
C SER A 22 -1.62 -16.72 -2.83
N LEU A 23 -1.97 -15.69 -3.63
CA LEU A 23 -3.26 -15.58 -4.31
C LEU A 23 -3.27 -16.22 -5.70
N HIS A 24 -2.17 -16.79 -6.15
CA HIS A 24 -2.14 -17.47 -7.43
C HIS A 24 -1.17 -18.67 -7.43
N ASP A 25 -1.35 -19.54 -8.41
CA ASP A 25 -0.53 -20.73 -8.64
C ASP A 25 0.23 -20.68 -9.96
N HIS A 26 0.35 -19.48 -10.57
CA HIS A 26 0.89 -19.27 -11.92
C HIS A 26 0.14 -20.06 -13.03
N GLY A 27 -1.07 -20.52 -12.75
CA GLY A 27 -1.89 -21.29 -13.67
C GLY A 27 -2.46 -20.46 -14.83
N GLN A 28 -3.34 -21.09 -15.61
CA GLN A 28 -3.91 -20.49 -16.82
C GLN A 28 -4.72 -19.22 -16.50
N ALA A 29 -5.50 -19.21 -15.39
CA ALA A 29 -6.30 -18.06 -15.02
C ALA A 29 -5.42 -16.85 -14.67
N PHE A 30 -4.33 -17.06 -13.91
CA PHE A 30 -3.38 -15.99 -13.61
C PHE A 30 -2.64 -15.51 -14.85
N SER A 31 -2.17 -16.41 -15.71
CA SER A 31 -1.51 -16.05 -16.96
C SER A 31 -2.43 -15.25 -17.90
N GLN A 32 -3.72 -15.57 -17.92
CA GLN A 32 -4.70 -14.81 -18.69
C GLN A 32 -4.89 -13.39 -18.12
N MET A 33 -5.01 -13.28 -16.80
CA MET A 33 -5.12 -12.00 -16.12
C MET A 33 -3.86 -11.14 -16.35
N GLN A 34 -2.65 -11.73 -16.23
CA GLN A 34 -1.39 -11.06 -16.54
C GLN A 34 -1.38 -10.44 -17.95
N LYS A 35 -1.87 -11.16 -18.95
CA LYS A 35 -1.95 -10.66 -20.34
C LYS A 35 -2.88 -9.45 -20.51
N THR A 36 -3.89 -9.34 -19.67
CA THR A 36 -4.88 -8.25 -19.69
C THR A 36 -4.57 -7.12 -18.71
N SER A 37 -3.48 -7.21 -17.94
CA SER A 37 -3.11 -6.25 -16.89
C SER A 37 -2.42 -4.99 -17.39
N GLN A 38 -2.58 -4.64 -18.66
CA GLN A 38 -2.09 -3.38 -19.24
C GLN A 38 -0.58 -3.14 -19.06
N GLY A 39 0.21 -4.20 -19.18
CA GLY A 39 1.67 -4.12 -19.08
C GLY A 39 2.24 -4.19 -17.66
N LYS A 40 1.40 -4.36 -16.63
CA LYS A 40 1.89 -4.63 -15.27
C LYS A 40 2.56 -6.01 -15.23
N ASP A 41 3.76 -6.10 -14.68
CA ASP A 41 4.41 -7.39 -14.42
C ASP A 41 4.03 -7.90 -13.03
N LEU A 42 3.14 -8.86 -12.99
CA LEU A 42 2.59 -9.41 -11.75
C LEU A 42 3.39 -10.61 -11.19
N TYR A 43 4.41 -11.10 -11.92
CA TYR A 43 5.17 -12.28 -11.50
C TYR A 43 6.26 -11.97 -10.47
N TYR A 44 6.79 -10.74 -10.45
CA TYR A 44 7.97 -10.40 -9.67
C TYR A 44 7.73 -9.28 -8.65
N GLN A 45 6.49 -8.96 -8.35
CA GLN A 45 6.14 -7.80 -7.52
C GLN A 45 6.70 -7.92 -6.09
N GLU A 46 6.53 -9.05 -5.41
CA GLU A 46 7.09 -9.26 -4.07
C GLU A 46 8.64 -9.17 -4.08
N THR A 47 9.27 -9.73 -5.11
CA THR A 47 10.72 -9.67 -5.28
C THR A 47 11.21 -8.24 -5.51
N ALA A 48 10.53 -7.48 -6.37
CA ALA A 48 10.85 -6.08 -6.65
C ALA A 48 10.67 -5.19 -5.43
N LEU A 49 9.55 -5.31 -4.72
CA LEU A 49 9.31 -4.57 -3.48
C LEU A 49 10.32 -4.92 -2.39
N SER A 50 10.69 -6.20 -2.26
CA SER A 50 11.74 -6.63 -1.32
C SER A 50 13.11 -6.04 -1.68
N ALA A 51 13.43 -5.93 -2.98
CA ALA A 51 14.66 -5.27 -3.44
C ALA A 51 14.63 -3.76 -3.15
N PHE A 52 13.48 -3.11 -3.36
CA PHE A 52 13.28 -1.70 -3.02
C PHE A 52 13.48 -1.44 -1.52
N VAL A 53 12.91 -2.29 -0.65
CA VAL A 53 13.09 -2.21 0.81
C VAL A 53 14.56 -2.36 1.20
N ARG A 54 15.28 -3.33 0.64
CA ARG A 54 16.74 -3.48 0.88
C ARG A 54 17.54 -2.23 0.48
N MET A 55 17.14 -1.57 -0.61
CA MET A 55 17.74 -0.31 -1.03
C MET A 55 17.41 0.82 -0.03
N ALA A 56 16.16 0.89 0.44
CA ALA A 56 15.74 1.87 1.42
C ALA A 56 16.48 1.69 2.77
N GLN A 57 16.70 0.46 3.24
CA GLN A 57 17.51 0.17 4.43
C GLN A 57 18.95 0.70 4.31
N LYS A 58 19.55 0.64 3.10
CA LYS A 58 20.91 1.17 2.85
C LYS A 58 20.93 2.69 2.76
N LYS A 59 19.91 3.30 2.16
CA LYS A 59 19.87 4.75 1.89
C LYS A 59 19.20 5.55 2.99
N LYS A 60 18.39 4.90 3.82
CA LYS A 60 17.71 5.45 5.00
C LYS A 60 16.99 6.77 4.72
N PRO A 61 16.08 6.83 3.73
CA PRO A 61 15.25 8.02 3.57
C PRO A 61 14.44 8.23 4.85
N THR A 62 14.11 9.48 5.16
CA THR A 62 13.29 9.81 6.33
C THR A 62 11.91 9.17 6.25
N ALA A 63 11.34 9.15 5.05
CA ALA A 63 10.05 8.52 4.78
C ALA A 63 9.99 7.90 3.39
N ILE A 64 9.15 6.88 3.25
CA ILE A 64 8.63 6.38 1.98
C ILE A 64 7.14 6.68 1.96
N ILE A 65 6.69 7.38 0.92
CA ILE A 65 5.30 7.78 0.71
C ILE A 65 4.74 6.91 -0.41
N VAL A 66 3.64 6.23 -0.12
CA VAL A 66 2.91 5.38 -1.08
C VAL A 66 1.59 6.06 -1.38
N THR A 67 1.39 6.46 -2.64
CA THR A 67 0.29 7.34 -3.05
C THR A 67 -0.89 6.61 -3.68
N GLY A 68 -1.11 5.36 -3.27
CA GLY A 68 -2.28 4.58 -3.66
C GLY A 68 -2.00 3.46 -4.65
N ASP A 69 -3.04 2.71 -4.95
CA ASP A 69 -3.07 1.49 -5.76
C ASP A 69 -1.98 0.50 -5.33
N VAL A 70 -1.97 0.26 -4.02
CA VAL A 70 -1.03 -0.66 -3.34
C VAL A 70 -1.31 -2.09 -3.77
N THR A 71 -2.59 -2.45 -3.84
CA THR A 71 -3.08 -3.78 -4.18
C THR A 71 -3.59 -3.82 -5.63
N PHE A 72 -3.71 -4.99 -6.20
CA PHE A 72 -4.19 -5.14 -7.55
C PHE A 72 -5.68 -4.76 -7.67
N ASN A 73 -6.52 -5.28 -6.78
CA ASN A 73 -7.96 -4.97 -6.74
C ASN A 73 -8.52 -5.08 -5.31
N GLY A 74 -7.83 -4.56 -4.31
CA GLY A 74 -8.30 -4.52 -2.93
C GLY A 74 -8.20 -5.87 -2.20
N GLU A 75 -7.30 -6.78 -2.62
CA GLU A 75 -7.09 -8.04 -1.91
C GLU A 75 -6.44 -7.79 -0.56
N ARG A 76 -7.15 -8.19 0.52
CA ARG A 76 -6.64 -8.04 1.89
C ARG A 76 -5.27 -8.69 2.08
N VAL A 77 -5.10 -9.89 1.53
CA VAL A 77 -3.82 -10.64 1.62
C VAL A 77 -2.69 -9.87 0.95
N SER A 78 -2.95 -9.19 -0.18
CA SER A 78 -1.94 -8.35 -0.85
C SER A 78 -1.53 -7.15 0.01
N ALA A 79 -2.48 -6.46 0.66
CA ALA A 79 -2.15 -5.35 1.55
C ALA A 79 -1.38 -5.81 2.79
N GLU A 80 -1.76 -6.94 3.40
CA GLU A 80 -1.04 -7.55 4.52
C GLU A 80 0.39 -7.93 4.10
N LYS A 81 0.56 -8.51 2.90
CA LYS A 81 1.87 -8.83 2.32
C LYS A 81 2.72 -7.59 2.05
N PHE A 82 2.13 -6.54 1.51
CA PHE A 82 2.82 -5.25 1.35
C PHE A 82 3.34 -4.74 2.69
N ALA A 83 2.49 -4.68 3.70
CA ALA A 83 2.90 -4.24 5.05
C ALA A 83 4.01 -5.14 5.64
N GLU A 84 3.95 -6.45 5.41
CA GLU A 84 4.99 -7.41 5.81
C GLU A 84 6.33 -7.12 5.15
N ILE A 85 6.34 -6.90 3.81
CA ILE A 85 7.56 -6.59 3.04
C ILE A 85 8.23 -5.32 3.56
N PHE A 86 7.46 -4.31 3.96
CA PHE A 86 7.98 -3.04 4.46
C PHE A 86 8.29 -3.04 5.97
N LYS A 87 7.89 -4.08 6.71
CA LYS A 87 8.14 -4.20 8.16
C LYS A 87 9.62 -4.06 8.58
N PRO A 88 10.61 -4.52 7.79
CA PRO A 88 12.03 -4.38 8.16
C PRO A 88 12.58 -2.94 8.15
N LEU A 89 11.79 -1.94 7.76
CA LEU A 89 12.20 -0.54 7.80
C LEU A 89 12.10 0.02 9.22
N GLU A 90 13.21 0.07 9.95
CA GLU A 90 13.26 0.56 11.33
C GLU A 90 13.46 2.07 11.42
N GLU A 91 14.33 2.61 10.55
CA GLU A 91 14.72 4.03 10.55
C GLU A 91 13.95 4.89 9.53
N THR A 92 13.16 4.26 8.66
CA THR A 92 12.39 4.92 7.60
C THR A 92 10.90 4.81 7.89
N GLN A 93 10.21 5.94 7.98
CA GLN A 93 8.76 5.92 8.18
C GLN A 93 8.05 5.54 6.88
N LEU A 94 7.22 4.49 6.92
CA LEU A 94 6.29 4.16 5.84
C LEU A 94 5.00 4.97 6.02
N LEU A 95 4.60 5.71 4.99
CA LEU A 95 3.37 6.52 4.94
C LEU A 95 2.55 6.06 3.73
N VAL A 96 1.37 5.52 3.96
CA VAL A 96 0.56 4.88 2.90
C VAL A 96 -0.81 5.50 2.82
N LEU A 97 -1.23 5.85 1.60
CA LEU A 97 -2.60 6.19 1.25
C LEU A 97 -3.20 5.09 0.37
N PRO A 98 -4.50 4.85 0.42
CA PRO A 98 -5.17 3.99 -0.55
C PRO A 98 -5.40 4.73 -1.87
N GLY A 99 -5.37 3.98 -2.96
CA GLY A 99 -5.92 4.38 -4.24
C GLY A 99 -7.34 3.82 -4.43
N ASN A 100 -7.91 4.03 -5.60
CA ASN A 100 -9.27 3.57 -5.92
C ASN A 100 -9.36 2.04 -6.05
N HIS A 101 -8.25 1.34 -6.30
CA HIS A 101 -8.20 -0.12 -6.36
C HIS A 101 -8.11 -0.80 -4.97
N ASP A 102 -7.86 -0.06 -3.89
CA ASP A 102 -7.50 -0.66 -2.62
C ASP A 102 -8.69 -0.96 -1.70
N ILE A 103 -9.76 -0.18 -1.77
CA ILE A 103 -10.89 -0.25 -0.83
C ILE A 103 -12.20 -0.54 -1.58
N TYR A 104 -12.88 -1.64 -1.22
CA TYR A 104 -14.19 -2.03 -1.77
C TYR A 104 -14.29 -2.04 -3.29
N ASP A 105 -13.21 -2.37 -3.97
CA ASP A 105 -13.19 -2.39 -5.44
C ASP A 105 -14.15 -3.45 -6.05
N GLY A 106 -14.52 -4.48 -5.29
CA GLY A 106 -15.42 -5.55 -5.76
C GLY A 106 -14.74 -6.60 -6.65
N TRP A 107 -13.46 -6.40 -6.97
CA TRP A 107 -12.71 -7.22 -7.91
C TRP A 107 -11.61 -8.06 -7.28
N ALA A 108 -11.50 -8.08 -5.96
CA ALA A 108 -10.51 -8.91 -5.27
C ALA A 108 -10.66 -10.39 -5.65
N ARG A 109 -9.60 -10.99 -6.15
CA ARG A 109 -9.60 -12.37 -6.68
C ARG A 109 -8.35 -13.14 -6.25
N GLU A 110 -8.53 -14.47 -6.17
CA GLU A 110 -7.45 -15.42 -6.22
C GLU A 110 -7.57 -16.29 -7.48
N PHE A 111 -6.45 -16.84 -7.94
CA PHE A 111 -6.35 -17.55 -9.20
C PHE A 111 -5.78 -18.94 -8.97
N ARG A 112 -6.55 -19.98 -9.35
CA ARG A 112 -6.16 -21.39 -9.21
C ARG A 112 -6.45 -22.15 -10.49
N GLY A 113 -5.42 -22.71 -11.10
CA GLY A 113 -5.53 -23.45 -12.35
C GLY A 113 -6.18 -22.65 -13.46
N LYS A 114 -7.40 -22.99 -13.83
CA LYS A 114 -8.19 -22.32 -14.88
C LYS A 114 -9.27 -21.37 -14.34
N LYS A 115 -9.38 -21.23 -13.00
CA LYS A 115 -10.48 -20.52 -12.36
C LYS A 115 -9.97 -19.35 -11.51
N GLN A 116 -10.84 -18.36 -11.34
CA GLN A 116 -10.69 -17.29 -10.37
C GLN A 116 -11.79 -17.38 -9.33
N TYR A 117 -11.46 -17.02 -8.10
CA TYR A 117 -12.38 -17.03 -6.97
C TYR A 117 -12.35 -15.67 -6.28
N TYR A 118 -13.42 -15.34 -5.55
CA TYR A 118 -13.43 -14.14 -4.74
C TYR A 118 -12.41 -14.24 -3.61
N ALA A 119 -11.61 -13.19 -3.42
CA ALA A 119 -10.73 -13.03 -2.28
C ALA A 119 -11.31 -12.02 -1.27
N GLY A 120 -10.79 -12.03 -0.05
CA GLY A 120 -11.19 -11.07 0.97
C GLY A 120 -10.78 -9.65 0.57
N GLN A 121 -11.74 -8.71 0.68
CA GLN A 121 -11.56 -7.29 0.37
C GLN A 121 -11.15 -6.48 1.60
N ILE A 122 -10.73 -5.25 1.36
CA ILE A 122 -10.30 -4.31 2.39
C ILE A 122 -11.41 -3.29 2.65
N SER A 123 -11.77 -3.09 3.92
CA SER A 123 -12.54 -1.95 4.38
C SER A 123 -11.61 -0.81 4.86
N PRO A 124 -12.09 0.44 4.98
CA PRO A 124 -11.32 1.55 5.55
C PRO A 124 -10.75 1.20 6.93
N ARG A 125 -11.53 0.55 7.79
CA ARG A 125 -11.09 0.09 9.12
C ARG A 125 -9.97 -0.96 9.03
N MET A 126 -10.07 -1.91 8.09
CA MET A 126 -9.01 -2.91 7.87
C MET A 126 -7.73 -2.23 7.37
N TRP A 127 -7.84 -1.26 6.46
CA TRP A 127 -6.70 -0.47 5.98
C TRP A 127 -5.95 0.20 7.12
N ARG A 128 -6.66 0.92 8.02
CA ARG A 128 -6.03 1.53 9.20
C ARG A 128 -5.32 0.52 10.09
N ASN A 129 -5.89 -0.68 10.25
CA ASN A 129 -5.27 -1.74 11.05
C ASN A 129 -4.02 -2.32 10.39
N ILE A 130 -4.06 -2.59 9.08
CA ILE A 130 -2.92 -3.12 8.32
C ILE A 130 -1.77 -2.09 8.33
N PHE A 131 -2.07 -0.83 8.02
CA PHE A 131 -1.09 0.25 7.92
C PHE A 131 -1.01 1.13 9.17
N LYS A 132 -1.34 0.60 10.36
CA LYS A 132 -1.36 1.37 11.63
C LYS A 132 -0.06 2.12 11.92
N THR A 133 1.09 1.63 11.44
CA THR A 133 2.38 2.29 11.60
C THR A 133 2.47 3.61 10.83
N SER A 134 1.73 3.76 9.73
CA SER A 134 1.65 5.02 8.97
C SER A 134 1.01 6.13 9.80
N TYR A 135 0.03 5.80 10.62
CA TYR A 135 -0.71 6.76 11.46
C TYR A 135 -0.05 7.04 12.81
N LYS A 136 0.95 6.23 13.22
CA LYS A 136 1.58 6.34 14.56
C LYS A 136 2.13 7.73 14.88
N ASN A 137 2.68 8.43 13.87
CA ASN A 137 3.28 9.76 14.02
C ASN A 137 2.40 10.86 13.40
N ALA A 138 1.13 10.58 13.14
CA ALA A 138 0.21 11.57 12.61
C ALA A 138 0.02 12.74 13.59
N VAL A 139 0.00 13.95 13.06
CA VAL A 139 -0.34 15.18 13.79
C VAL A 139 -1.86 15.35 13.83
N SER A 140 -2.51 14.99 12.73
CA SER A 140 -3.96 14.91 12.63
C SER A 140 -4.36 13.73 11.76
N VAL A 141 -5.53 13.19 12.03
CA VAL A 141 -6.18 12.11 11.28
C VAL A 141 -7.61 12.55 11.02
N ASP A 142 -8.09 12.39 9.80
CA ASP A 142 -9.49 12.64 9.47
C ASP A 142 -10.36 11.44 9.87
N ASP A 143 -11.49 11.70 10.53
CA ASP A 143 -12.39 10.64 11.01
C ASP A 143 -13.23 10.04 9.88
N LYS A 144 -13.45 10.79 8.79
CA LYS A 144 -14.34 10.40 7.69
C LYS A 144 -13.63 9.79 6.49
N SER A 145 -12.31 9.97 6.40
CA SER A 145 -11.49 9.44 5.33
C SER A 145 -10.23 8.76 5.89
N LEU A 146 -9.36 8.30 5.03
CA LEU A 146 -8.06 7.76 5.42
C LEU A 146 -6.95 8.83 5.34
N ALA A 147 -7.32 10.10 5.19
CA ALA A 147 -6.40 11.23 5.18
C ALA A 147 -5.75 11.45 6.56
N TYR A 148 -4.53 11.91 6.55
CA TYR A 148 -3.79 12.27 7.76
C TYR A 148 -2.64 13.23 7.45
N SER A 149 -2.07 13.84 8.47
CA SER A 149 -0.88 14.68 8.31
C SER A 149 0.25 14.23 9.23
N VAL A 150 1.49 14.45 8.76
CA VAL A 150 2.70 14.09 9.50
C VAL A 150 3.68 15.25 9.44
N GLN A 151 4.19 15.67 10.59
CA GLN A 151 5.29 16.64 10.65
C GLN A 151 6.58 15.94 10.22
N LEU A 152 7.05 16.22 9.01
CA LEU A 152 8.23 15.60 8.44
C LEU A 152 9.49 16.07 9.17
N ASN A 153 9.68 17.39 9.23
CA ASN A 153 10.76 18.05 9.95
C ASN A 153 10.28 19.43 10.48
N PRO A 154 11.10 20.24 11.13
CA PRO A 154 10.66 21.54 11.66
C PRO A 154 10.04 22.50 10.63
N ASN A 155 10.37 22.34 9.35
CA ASN A 155 9.97 23.26 8.29
C ASN A 155 8.81 22.73 7.42
N TYR A 156 8.54 21.40 7.44
CA TYR A 156 7.61 20.77 6.50
C TYR A 156 6.58 19.88 7.20
N LEU A 157 5.32 20.22 7.01
CA LEU A 157 4.17 19.38 7.29
C LEU A 157 3.75 18.68 6.00
N LEU A 158 3.70 17.37 6.03
CA LEU A 158 3.18 16.53 4.93
C LEU A 158 1.70 16.29 5.16
N ILE A 159 0.88 16.60 4.17
CA ILE A 159 -0.55 16.29 4.15
C ILE A 159 -0.76 15.14 3.17
N LEU A 160 -1.26 14.03 3.69
CA LEU A 160 -1.64 12.86 2.92
C LEU A 160 -3.16 12.91 2.74
N ALA A 161 -3.58 13.42 1.58
CA ALA A 161 -4.99 13.62 1.26
C ALA A 161 -5.56 12.36 0.61
N ASP A 162 -6.63 11.85 1.17
CA ASP A 162 -7.39 10.74 0.61
C ASP A 162 -8.59 11.31 -0.16
N SER A 163 -8.68 11.00 -1.45
CA SER A 163 -9.73 11.48 -2.35
C SER A 163 -10.76 10.39 -2.69
N ASN A 164 -10.68 9.22 -2.06
CA ASN A 164 -11.65 8.15 -2.31
C ASN A 164 -12.99 8.44 -1.64
N ASP A 165 -14.06 7.98 -2.27
CA ASP A 165 -15.40 7.97 -1.71
C ASP A 165 -15.72 6.55 -1.20
N TYR A 166 -15.96 6.42 0.09
CA TYR A 166 -16.28 5.16 0.76
C TYR A 166 -17.80 4.92 0.88
N GLY A 167 -18.61 5.78 0.27
CA GLY A 167 -20.06 5.69 0.31
C GLY A 167 -20.62 5.93 1.72
N LYS A 168 -21.35 4.93 2.25
CA LYS A 168 -21.95 5.03 3.59
C LYS A 168 -21.04 4.57 4.72
N GLU A 169 -19.89 3.98 4.42
CA GLU A 169 -18.95 3.51 5.41
C GLU A 169 -17.85 4.55 5.63
N GLU A 170 -17.80 5.08 6.84
CA GLU A 170 -16.74 6.01 7.26
C GLU A 170 -15.46 5.21 7.65
N ALA A 171 -14.31 5.89 7.62
CA ALA A 171 -13.00 5.27 7.90
C ALA A 171 -12.72 5.03 9.40
N THR A 172 -13.73 5.12 10.27
CA THR A 172 -13.61 5.03 11.74
C THR A 172 -13.36 3.63 12.26
#